data_6a4f6c78bd659bb74734a5a90c248bdc
#
_entry.id   6a4f6c78bd659bb74734a5a90c248bdc
#
_cell.length_a   1.000
_cell.length_b   1.000
_cell.length_c   1.000
_cell.angle_alpha   90.00
_cell.angle_beta   90.00
_cell.angle_gamma   90.00
#
_symmetry.space_group_name_H-M   'P 1'
#
loop_
_entity.id
_entity.type
_entity.pdbx_description
1 polymer ?
#
loop_
_entity_poly.entity_id
_entity_poly.type
_entity_poly.pdbx_seq_one_letter_code
_entity_poly.pdbx_strand_id
1 'polypeptide(L)'
;QKLDLARYQQLAASNAGSKQQADTQRAVVAQQEALVKADQAAIDNAQAMLGYTKIIAPLSGRAGLRQVDQGNIIRASDVTGLVIITQLQPIAVQFSLPQQQIVRVNAAAAKGVLAVDVFGNDGVTVVDTGTLKGIDNQVDPTTGTLKLKAEFPNAKFQLWPGQFVNVRLKVETIEKAVVVPPSAVQ
;
A
#
# COMPACT_ATOMS: atom_id res chain seq x y z
N GLN A 1 4.14 -32.49 37.37
CA GLN A 1 2.66 -32.31 37.45
C GLN A 1 1.91 -33.00 36.30
N LYS A 2 2.30 -32.86 35.01
CA LYS A 2 1.67 -33.58 33.87
C LYS A 2 1.85 -35.11 34.01
N LEU A 3 3.03 -35.54 34.41
CA LEU A 3 3.32 -36.96 34.67
C LEU A 3 2.49 -37.51 35.87
N ASP A 4 2.32 -36.72 36.93
CA ASP A 4 1.51 -37.09 38.07
C ASP A 4 0.02 -37.16 37.70
N LEU A 5 -0.47 -36.23 36.89
CA LEU A 5 -1.83 -36.28 36.34
C LEU A 5 -2.07 -37.60 35.58
N ALA A 6 -1.15 -37.96 34.69
CA ALA A 6 -1.26 -39.20 33.91
C ALA A 6 -1.29 -40.44 34.85
N ARG A 7 -0.44 -40.45 35.91
CA ARG A 7 -0.41 -41.50 36.90
C ARG A 7 -1.72 -41.60 37.70
N TYR A 8 -2.25 -40.47 38.20
CA TYR A 8 -3.53 -40.44 38.90
C TYR A 8 -4.70 -40.84 38.01
N GLN A 9 -4.71 -40.46 36.74
CA GLN A 9 -5.72 -40.87 35.77
C GLN A 9 -5.69 -42.39 35.55
N GLN A 10 -4.51 -42.96 35.42
CA GLN A 10 -4.36 -44.41 35.27
C GLN A 10 -4.81 -45.19 36.52
N LEU A 11 -4.50 -44.71 37.73
CA LEU A 11 -4.95 -45.28 38.98
C LEU A 11 -6.46 -45.19 39.16
N ALA A 12 -7.06 -44.07 38.78
CA ALA A 12 -8.51 -43.85 38.79
C ALA A 12 -9.24 -44.78 37.82
N ALA A 13 -8.66 -45.03 36.64
CA ALA A 13 -9.21 -45.92 35.62
C ALA A 13 -9.19 -47.41 36.06
N SER A 14 -8.21 -47.80 36.85
CA SER A 14 -8.09 -49.16 37.41
C SER A 14 -8.87 -49.36 38.73
N ASN A 15 -9.69 -48.42 39.17
CA ASN A 15 -10.37 -48.39 40.48
C ASN A 15 -9.43 -48.49 41.69
N ALA A 16 -8.13 -48.32 41.50
CA ALA A 16 -7.12 -48.36 42.56
C ALA A 16 -6.82 -46.97 43.15
N GLY A 17 -7.43 -45.89 42.63
CA GLY A 17 -7.22 -44.53 43.10
C GLY A 17 -8.51 -43.70 43.19
N SER A 18 -8.46 -42.59 43.94
CA SER A 18 -9.59 -41.68 44.09
C SER A 18 -9.80 -40.81 42.82
N LYS A 19 -11.00 -40.82 42.24
CA LYS A 19 -11.41 -39.94 41.16
C LYS A 19 -11.22 -38.45 41.52
N GLN A 20 -11.51 -38.12 42.78
CA GLN A 20 -11.34 -36.76 43.32
C GLN A 20 -9.88 -36.27 43.21
N GLN A 21 -8.89 -37.15 43.49
CA GLN A 21 -7.47 -36.80 43.34
C GLN A 21 -7.09 -36.55 41.89
N ALA A 22 -7.58 -37.35 40.95
CA ALA A 22 -7.36 -37.13 39.52
C ALA A 22 -7.97 -35.81 39.01
N ASP A 23 -9.17 -35.50 39.49
CA ASP A 23 -9.86 -34.22 39.10
C ASP A 23 -9.15 -33.00 39.71
N THR A 24 -8.72 -33.09 40.97
CA THR A 24 -7.92 -32.05 41.64
C THR A 24 -6.63 -31.80 40.86
N GLN A 25 -5.91 -32.89 40.52
CA GLN A 25 -4.65 -32.76 39.77
C GLN A 25 -4.86 -32.20 38.37
N ARG A 26 -5.98 -32.55 37.71
CA ARG A 26 -6.35 -31.95 36.41
C ARG A 26 -6.57 -30.45 36.55
N ALA A 27 -7.29 -30.01 37.59
CA ALA A 27 -7.51 -28.58 37.84
C ALA A 27 -6.18 -27.84 38.10
N VAL A 28 -5.28 -28.41 38.86
CA VAL A 28 -3.94 -27.83 39.12
C VAL A 28 -3.13 -27.74 37.83
N VAL A 29 -3.13 -28.78 36.99
CA VAL A 29 -2.41 -28.74 35.71
C VAL A 29 -3.03 -27.67 34.80
N ALA A 30 -4.36 -27.60 34.72
CA ALA A 30 -5.05 -26.56 33.90
C ALA A 30 -4.73 -25.16 34.41
N GLN A 31 -4.68 -24.94 35.71
CA GLN A 31 -4.27 -23.68 36.32
C GLN A 31 -2.84 -23.29 35.92
N GLN A 32 -1.90 -24.26 36.02
CA GLN A 32 -0.51 -24.00 35.64
C GLN A 32 -0.34 -23.73 34.14
N GLU A 33 -1.08 -24.43 33.30
CA GLU A 33 -1.09 -24.16 31.85
C GLU A 33 -1.66 -22.76 31.52
N ALA A 34 -2.67 -22.34 32.27
CA ALA A 34 -3.22 -20.98 32.13
C ALA A 34 -2.20 -19.91 32.56
N LEU A 35 -1.45 -20.14 33.65
CA LEU A 35 -0.38 -19.26 34.10
C LEU A 35 0.74 -19.14 33.05
N VAL A 36 1.20 -20.27 32.49
CA VAL A 36 2.21 -20.28 31.43
C VAL A 36 1.73 -19.47 30.20
N LYS A 37 0.44 -19.60 29.83
CA LYS A 37 -0.12 -18.80 28.74
C LYS A 37 -0.16 -17.31 29.09
N ALA A 38 -0.48 -16.97 30.33
CA ALA A 38 -0.48 -15.57 30.78
C ALA A 38 0.94 -14.97 30.74
N ASP A 39 1.94 -15.71 31.20
CA ASP A 39 3.34 -15.30 31.17
C ASP A 39 3.84 -15.16 29.72
N GLN A 40 3.47 -16.08 28.83
CA GLN A 40 3.79 -15.97 27.41
C GLN A 40 3.16 -14.72 26.78
N ALA A 41 1.91 -14.42 27.10
CA ALA A 41 1.26 -13.19 26.61
C ALA A 41 1.94 -11.91 27.14
N ALA A 42 2.46 -11.94 28.37
CA ALA A 42 3.24 -10.84 28.92
C ALA A 42 4.58 -10.65 28.17
N ILE A 43 5.25 -11.74 27.83
CA ILE A 43 6.48 -11.72 27.01
C ILE A 43 6.18 -11.15 25.63
N ASP A 44 5.14 -11.63 24.97
CA ASP A 44 4.75 -11.19 23.64
C ASP A 44 4.41 -9.68 23.62
N ASN A 45 3.73 -9.20 24.67
CA ASN A 45 3.46 -7.76 24.85
C ASN A 45 4.76 -6.95 25.02
N ALA A 46 5.67 -7.42 25.86
CA ALA A 46 6.96 -6.75 26.05
C ALA A 46 7.80 -6.73 24.78
N GLN A 47 7.78 -7.82 23.99
CA GLN A 47 8.44 -7.89 22.68
C GLN A 47 7.82 -6.92 21.67
N ALA A 48 6.49 -6.79 21.65
CA ALA A 48 5.82 -5.82 20.81
C ALA A 48 6.22 -4.37 21.16
N MET A 49 6.26 -4.05 22.47
CA MET A 49 6.72 -2.74 22.93
C MET A 49 8.18 -2.46 22.55
N LEU A 50 9.05 -3.46 22.69
CA LEU A 50 10.43 -3.36 22.22
C LEU A 50 10.50 -3.13 20.70
N GLY A 51 9.62 -3.77 19.93
CA GLY A 51 9.52 -3.57 18.48
C GLY A 51 9.22 -2.11 18.11
N TYR A 52 8.40 -1.41 18.88
CA TYR A 52 8.09 0.01 18.63
C TYR A 52 9.27 0.95 18.85
N THR A 53 10.30 0.54 19.57
CA THR A 53 11.52 1.35 19.72
C THR A 53 12.34 1.44 18.45
N LYS A 54 12.13 0.51 17.49
CA LYS A 54 12.80 0.49 16.20
C LYS A 54 11.83 0.87 15.10
N ILE A 55 11.88 2.13 14.69
CA ILE A 55 11.03 2.65 13.62
C ILE A 55 11.67 2.31 12.28
N ILE A 56 10.96 1.54 11.46
CA ILE A 56 11.40 1.14 10.12
C ILE A 56 10.48 1.75 9.06
N ALA A 57 11.03 1.99 7.87
CA ALA A 57 10.27 2.49 6.73
C ALA A 57 9.26 1.42 6.27
N PRO A 58 7.95 1.75 6.15
CA PRO A 58 6.93 0.80 5.71
C PRO A 58 6.98 0.51 4.20
N LEU A 59 7.68 1.37 3.44
CA LEU A 59 7.83 1.26 1.98
C LEU A 59 9.23 1.69 1.55
N SER A 60 9.66 1.19 0.40
CA SER A 60 10.89 1.63 -0.26
C SER A 60 10.61 2.94 -0.99
N GLY A 61 11.49 3.93 -0.81
CA GLY A 61 11.31 5.24 -1.42
C GLY A 61 12.40 6.21 -1.03
N ARG A 62 12.26 7.46 -1.48
CA ARG A 62 13.17 8.55 -1.11
C ARG A 62 12.67 9.21 0.17
N ALA A 63 13.54 9.26 1.17
CA ALA A 63 13.28 10.03 2.39
C ALA A 63 13.44 11.53 2.11
N GLY A 64 12.49 12.31 2.59
CA GLY A 64 12.54 13.76 2.58
C GLY A 64 13.40 14.31 3.71
N LEU A 65 13.17 15.57 4.05
CA LEU A 65 13.86 16.23 5.17
C LEU A 65 13.33 15.68 6.49
N ARG A 66 14.22 15.49 7.45
CA ARG A 66 13.87 15.11 8.81
C ARG A 66 13.04 16.23 9.47
N GLN A 67 11.91 15.84 10.04
CA GLN A 67 10.96 16.79 10.65
C GLN A 67 11.20 16.98 12.15
N VAL A 68 11.90 16.04 12.79
CA VAL A 68 12.16 16.02 14.22
C VAL A 68 13.66 15.79 14.45
N ASP A 69 14.27 16.61 15.27
CA ASP A 69 15.70 16.52 15.57
C ASP A 69 16.02 15.50 16.67
N GLN A 70 17.27 15.06 16.69
CA GLN A 70 17.77 14.17 17.72
C GLN A 70 17.70 14.85 19.09
N GLY A 71 17.21 14.13 20.08
CA GLY A 71 16.97 14.63 21.44
C GLY A 71 15.52 15.05 21.71
N ASN A 72 14.68 15.15 20.69
CA ASN A 72 13.25 15.43 20.89
C ASN A 72 12.50 14.15 21.27
N ILE A 73 11.53 14.32 22.17
CA ILE A 73 10.61 13.24 22.55
C ILE A 73 9.47 13.21 21.55
N ILE A 74 9.24 12.06 20.95
CA ILE A 74 8.12 11.81 20.04
C ILE A 74 7.08 10.89 20.70
N ARG A 75 5.80 11.14 20.44
CA ARG A 75 4.68 10.35 20.92
C ARG A 75 3.85 9.86 19.75
N ALA A 76 3.15 8.74 19.94
CA ALA A 76 2.25 8.20 18.92
C ALA A 76 1.08 9.15 18.57
N SER A 77 0.77 10.11 19.46
CA SER A 77 -0.26 11.14 19.26
C SER A 77 0.22 12.36 18.47
N ASP A 78 1.53 12.46 18.18
CA ASP A 78 2.08 13.61 17.49
C ASP A 78 1.66 13.58 16.02
N VAL A 79 1.08 14.68 15.56
CA VAL A 79 0.58 14.85 14.18
C VAL A 79 1.74 14.96 13.19
N THR A 80 2.88 15.46 13.63
CA THR A 80 4.09 15.63 12.83
C THR A 80 4.85 14.31 12.78
N GLY A 81 5.00 13.73 11.59
CA GLY A 81 5.80 12.52 11.41
C GLY A 81 7.30 12.80 11.54
N LEU A 82 8.11 11.74 11.58
CA LEU A 82 9.58 11.85 11.65
C LEU A 82 10.19 12.28 10.33
N VAL A 83 9.72 11.69 9.24
CA VAL A 83 10.17 11.92 7.87
C VAL A 83 9.08 11.47 6.90
N ILE A 84 8.95 12.18 5.79
CA ILE A 84 8.05 11.79 4.70
C ILE A 84 8.86 10.92 3.74
N ILE A 85 8.36 9.72 3.46
CA ILE A 85 8.95 8.81 2.48
C ILE A 85 8.02 8.76 1.27
N THR A 86 8.55 9.06 0.09
CA THR A 86 7.79 9.02 -1.15
C THR A 86 8.39 8.01 -2.13
N GLN A 87 7.52 7.19 -2.70
CA GLN A 87 7.91 6.29 -3.78
C GLN A 87 7.98 7.10 -5.08
N LEU A 88 9.18 7.17 -5.68
CA LEU A 88 9.43 7.87 -6.92
C LEU A 88 9.50 6.95 -8.14
N GLN A 89 9.69 5.66 -7.90
CA GLN A 89 9.81 4.62 -8.92
C GLN A 89 9.00 3.38 -8.51
N PRO A 90 7.90 3.08 -9.21
CA PRO A 90 7.24 3.92 -10.21
C PRO A 90 6.53 5.14 -9.58
N ILE A 91 6.26 6.18 -10.40
CA ILE A 91 5.47 7.36 -10.00
C ILE A 91 4.13 7.38 -10.73
N ALA A 92 3.09 7.83 -10.06
CA ALA A 92 1.77 7.98 -10.65
C ALA A 92 1.48 9.45 -10.98
N VAL A 93 0.96 9.68 -12.17
CA VAL A 93 0.45 10.98 -12.60
C VAL A 93 -1.08 10.90 -12.71
N GLN A 94 -1.75 11.84 -12.07
CA GLN A 94 -3.20 11.99 -12.15
C GLN A 94 -3.53 13.17 -13.05
N PHE A 95 -4.45 12.97 -13.99
CA PHE A 95 -4.89 14.01 -14.91
C PHE A 95 -6.38 13.88 -15.17
N SER A 96 -7.01 14.98 -15.61
CA SER A 96 -8.45 15.04 -15.87
C SER A 96 -8.72 15.06 -17.37
N LEU A 97 -9.80 14.37 -17.76
CA LEU A 97 -10.26 14.30 -19.15
C LEU A 97 -11.74 14.70 -19.22
N PRO A 98 -12.16 15.52 -20.20
CA PRO A 98 -13.57 15.86 -20.41
C PRO A 98 -14.43 14.61 -20.63
N GLN A 99 -15.64 14.60 -20.06
CA GLN A 99 -16.55 13.44 -20.13
C GLN A 99 -16.88 12.99 -21.57
N GLN A 100 -16.85 13.90 -22.55
CA GLN A 100 -17.11 13.58 -23.97
C GLN A 100 -16.08 12.59 -24.55
N GLN A 101 -14.88 12.53 -23.97
CA GLN A 101 -13.82 11.63 -24.42
C GLN A 101 -13.87 10.23 -23.79
N ILE A 102 -14.69 10.04 -22.73
CA ILE A 102 -14.72 8.81 -21.91
C ILE A 102 -15.05 7.58 -22.78
N VAL A 103 -16.04 7.69 -23.67
CA VAL A 103 -16.46 6.57 -24.52
C VAL A 103 -15.31 6.09 -25.40
N ARG A 104 -14.54 7.03 -25.99
CA ARG A 104 -13.40 6.70 -26.85
C ARG A 104 -12.26 6.07 -26.03
N VAL A 105 -11.97 6.61 -24.86
CA VAL A 105 -10.92 6.09 -23.97
C VAL A 105 -11.28 4.69 -23.47
N ASN A 106 -12.53 4.46 -23.06
CA ASN A 106 -12.98 3.14 -22.62
C ASN A 106 -12.94 2.10 -23.76
N ALA A 107 -13.37 2.50 -24.96
CA ALA A 107 -13.29 1.61 -26.12
C ALA A 107 -11.85 1.26 -26.52
N ALA A 108 -10.94 2.21 -26.36
CA ALA A 108 -9.51 2.00 -26.60
C ALA A 108 -8.86 1.16 -25.50
N ALA A 109 -9.19 1.42 -24.23
CA ALA A 109 -8.70 0.65 -23.08
C ALA A 109 -9.17 -0.83 -23.10
N ALA A 110 -10.35 -1.10 -23.65
CA ALA A 110 -10.84 -2.46 -23.87
C ALA A 110 -10.02 -3.24 -24.91
N LYS A 111 -9.36 -2.54 -25.84
CA LYS A 111 -8.51 -3.17 -26.88
C LYS A 111 -7.08 -3.44 -26.40
N GLY A 112 -6.63 -2.75 -25.34
CA GLY A 112 -5.28 -2.94 -24.80
C GLY A 112 -4.84 -1.80 -23.89
N VAL A 113 -3.59 -1.89 -23.44
CA VAL A 113 -2.97 -0.90 -22.56
C VAL A 113 -2.72 0.40 -23.34
N LEU A 114 -3.22 1.52 -22.82
CA LEU A 114 -3.02 2.82 -23.43
C LEU A 114 -1.70 3.44 -22.96
N ALA A 115 -0.89 3.87 -23.93
CA ALA A 115 0.34 4.60 -23.67
C ALA A 115 0.02 6.07 -23.32
N VAL A 116 0.77 6.60 -22.37
CA VAL A 116 0.66 7.98 -21.89
C VAL A 116 2.05 8.60 -21.90
N ASP A 117 2.20 9.71 -22.60
CA ASP A 117 3.45 10.48 -22.61
C ASP A 117 3.31 11.69 -21.67
N VAL A 118 4.36 11.93 -20.89
CA VAL A 118 4.52 13.16 -20.09
C VAL A 118 5.53 14.07 -20.79
N PHE A 119 5.16 15.32 -20.92
CA PHE A 119 5.97 16.36 -21.54
C PHE A 119 6.58 17.28 -20.48
N GLY A 120 7.76 17.80 -20.81
CA GLY A 120 8.38 18.85 -20.05
C GLY A 120 7.61 20.17 -20.11
N ASN A 121 8.14 21.19 -19.44
CA ASN A 121 7.54 22.53 -19.41
C ASN A 121 7.49 23.20 -20.79
N ASP A 122 8.30 22.73 -21.74
CA ASP A 122 8.31 23.16 -23.14
C ASP A 122 7.09 22.63 -23.94
N GLY A 123 6.35 21.67 -23.39
CA GLY A 123 5.20 21.03 -24.03
C GLY A 123 5.53 20.16 -25.26
N VAL A 124 6.81 20.00 -25.60
CA VAL A 124 7.28 19.30 -26.80
C VAL A 124 8.14 18.08 -26.45
N THR A 125 9.07 18.25 -25.52
CA THR A 125 10.02 17.18 -25.14
C THR A 125 9.31 16.14 -24.28
N VAL A 126 9.30 14.88 -24.74
CA VAL A 126 8.80 13.76 -23.94
C VAL A 126 9.80 13.45 -22.81
N VAL A 127 9.39 13.61 -21.58
CA VAL A 127 10.19 13.36 -20.37
C VAL A 127 10.17 11.87 -20.02
N ASP A 128 8.98 11.27 -20.06
CA ASP A 128 8.80 9.83 -19.76
C ASP A 128 7.54 9.32 -20.47
N THR A 129 7.50 8.01 -20.70
CA THR A 129 6.34 7.31 -21.26
C THR A 129 5.89 6.24 -20.28
N GLY A 130 4.61 6.27 -19.95
CA GLY A 130 3.98 5.35 -19.01
C GLY A 130 2.75 4.69 -19.59
N THR A 131 1.97 4.09 -18.73
CA THR A 131 0.75 3.36 -19.07
C THR A 131 -0.42 3.79 -18.24
N LEU A 132 -1.61 3.86 -18.86
CA LEU A 132 -2.85 4.12 -18.15
C LEU A 132 -3.17 2.91 -17.24
N LYS A 133 -3.31 3.14 -15.94
CA LYS A 133 -3.58 2.10 -14.93
C LYS A 133 -5.01 2.11 -14.42
N GLY A 134 -5.62 3.28 -14.40
CA GLY A 134 -6.98 3.39 -13.87
C GLY A 134 -7.73 4.57 -14.46
N ILE A 135 -9.01 4.37 -14.58
CA ILE A 135 -10.01 5.37 -14.93
C ILE A 135 -10.93 5.44 -13.71
N ASP A 136 -11.19 6.63 -13.19
CA ASP A 136 -12.11 6.82 -12.07
C ASP A 136 -13.51 6.35 -12.47
N ASN A 137 -14.32 5.97 -11.50
CA ASN A 137 -15.69 5.54 -11.70
C ASN A 137 -16.72 6.69 -11.59
N GLN A 138 -16.25 7.90 -11.24
CA GLN A 138 -17.10 9.06 -11.00
C GLN A 138 -16.62 10.26 -11.80
N VAL A 139 -17.57 10.92 -12.48
CA VAL A 139 -17.35 12.21 -13.14
C VAL A 139 -17.55 13.33 -12.11
N ASP A 140 -16.63 14.27 -12.05
CA ASP A 140 -16.80 15.49 -11.26
C ASP A 140 -17.90 16.36 -11.87
N PRO A 141 -19.04 16.55 -11.20
CA PRO A 141 -20.17 17.30 -11.76
C PRO A 141 -19.91 18.79 -11.89
N THR A 142 -18.92 19.33 -11.18
CA THR A 142 -18.58 20.76 -11.22
C THR A 142 -17.74 21.12 -12.43
N THR A 143 -16.87 20.20 -12.87
CA THR A 143 -15.94 20.42 -13.99
C THR A 143 -16.32 19.62 -15.24
N GLY A 144 -17.23 18.64 -15.12
CA GLY A 144 -17.58 17.72 -16.21
C GLY A 144 -16.41 16.86 -16.65
N THR A 145 -15.46 16.57 -15.74
CA THR A 145 -14.24 15.82 -16.04
C THR A 145 -14.16 14.52 -15.28
N LEU A 146 -13.44 13.56 -15.85
CA LEU A 146 -13.11 12.28 -15.25
C LEU A 146 -11.63 12.24 -14.91
N LYS A 147 -11.28 11.71 -13.75
CA LYS A 147 -9.88 11.55 -13.33
C LYS A 147 -9.31 10.24 -13.87
N LEU A 148 -8.11 10.32 -14.40
CA LEU A 148 -7.34 9.17 -14.88
C LEU A 148 -6.02 9.11 -14.13
N LYS A 149 -5.51 7.88 -13.97
CA LYS A 149 -4.23 7.62 -13.32
C LYS A 149 -3.33 6.82 -14.25
N ALA A 150 -2.19 7.37 -14.59
CA ALA A 150 -1.14 6.69 -15.34
C ALA A 150 0.09 6.45 -14.46
N GLU A 151 0.82 5.39 -14.75
CA GLU A 151 2.04 5.00 -14.03
C GLU A 151 3.24 5.11 -14.95
N PHE A 152 4.32 5.71 -14.44
CA PHE A 152 5.55 5.97 -15.15
C PHE A 152 6.74 5.35 -14.41
N PRO A 153 7.70 4.75 -15.13
CA PRO A 153 8.91 4.16 -14.53
C PRO A 153 9.77 5.19 -13.79
N ASN A 154 9.81 6.42 -14.28
CA ASN A 154 10.60 7.54 -13.75
C ASN A 154 12.08 7.18 -13.53
N ALA A 155 12.68 6.43 -14.47
CA ALA A 155 14.04 5.92 -14.34
C ALA A 155 15.10 7.02 -14.15
N LYS A 156 14.84 8.21 -14.69
CA LYS A 156 15.74 9.37 -14.62
C LYS A 156 15.40 10.34 -13.49
N PHE A 157 14.43 10.04 -12.61
CA PHE A 157 13.95 10.91 -11.52
C PHE A 157 13.56 12.33 -11.97
N GLN A 158 13.00 12.46 -13.16
CA GLN A 158 12.59 13.75 -13.72
C GLN A 158 11.21 14.19 -13.25
N LEU A 159 10.38 13.23 -12.79
CA LEU A 159 9.06 13.48 -12.27
C LEU A 159 9.11 13.48 -10.73
N TRP A 160 8.47 14.48 -10.13
CA TRP A 160 8.42 14.66 -8.68
C TRP A 160 6.99 14.75 -8.17
N PRO A 161 6.70 14.25 -6.98
CA PRO A 161 5.39 14.41 -6.34
C PRO A 161 5.03 15.90 -6.19
N GLY A 162 3.80 16.24 -6.57
CA GLY A 162 3.31 17.63 -6.54
C GLY A 162 3.72 18.50 -7.75
N GLN A 163 4.46 17.95 -8.70
CA GLN A 163 4.83 18.65 -9.93
C GLN A 163 3.65 18.67 -10.90
N PHE A 164 3.43 19.83 -11.56
CA PHE A 164 2.51 19.93 -12.70
C PHE A 164 3.21 19.51 -13.98
N VAL A 165 2.55 18.69 -14.76
CA VAL A 165 3.07 18.14 -16.01
C VAL A 165 2.00 18.15 -17.09
N ASN A 166 2.42 18.30 -18.36
CA ASN A 166 1.56 18.13 -19.51
C ASN A 166 1.52 16.66 -19.92
N VAL A 167 0.32 16.14 -20.12
CA VAL A 167 0.09 14.73 -20.42
C VAL A 167 -0.61 14.57 -21.77
N ARG A 168 -0.15 13.62 -22.56
CA ARG A 168 -0.81 13.20 -23.81
C ARG A 168 -1.15 11.72 -23.73
N LEU A 169 -2.44 11.42 -23.74
CA LEU A 169 -2.96 10.05 -23.81
C LEU A 169 -3.07 9.62 -25.27
N LYS A 170 -2.41 8.52 -25.64
CA LYS A 170 -2.54 7.92 -26.97
C LYS A 170 -3.74 7.00 -26.99
N VAL A 171 -4.85 7.49 -27.55
CA VAL A 171 -6.12 6.71 -27.61
C VAL A 171 -6.13 5.81 -28.83
N GLU A 172 -5.63 6.31 -29.97
CA GLU A 172 -5.64 5.59 -31.24
C GLU A 172 -4.47 6.04 -32.13
N THR A 173 -3.92 5.11 -32.88
CA THR A 173 -2.93 5.39 -33.92
C THR A 173 -3.52 4.95 -35.25
N ILE A 174 -3.69 5.90 -36.18
CA ILE A 174 -4.17 5.61 -37.53
C ILE A 174 -2.92 5.39 -38.41
N GLU A 175 -2.70 4.16 -38.80
CA GLU A 175 -1.59 3.85 -39.71
C GLU A 175 -1.93 4.22 -41.14
N LYS A 176 -0.91 4.67 -41.90
CA LYS A 176 -1.02 5.05 -43.34
C LYS A 176 -2.03 6.14 -43.60
N ALA A 177 -2.28 7.05 -42.65
CA ALA A 177 -3.14 8.19 -42.87
C ALA A 177 -2.50 9.17 -43.86
N VAL A 178 -3.28 9.63 -44.86
CA VAL A 178 -2.88 10.74 -45.72
C VAL A 178 -3.09 12.05 -44.95
N VAL A 179 -2.02 12.74 -44.66
CA VAL A 179 -2.06 14.05 -43.95
C VAL A 179 -1.81 15.18 -44.94
N VAL A 180 -2.61 16.20 -44.84
CA VAL A 180 -2.43 17.46 -45.56
C VAL A 180 -2.19 18.58 -44.53
N PRO A 181 -1.30 19.54 -44.83
CA PRO A 181 -1.10 20.67 -43.93
C PRO A 181 -2.40 21.51 -43.86
N PRO A 182 -2.73 22.10 -42.69
CA PRO A 182 -3.95 22.89 -42.51
C PRO A 182 -4.10 24.05 -43.52
N SER A 183 -2.98 24.57 -43.99
CA SER A 183 -2.94 25.60 -45.01
C SER A 183 -3.37 25.16 -46.43
N ALA A 184 -3.46 23.85 -46.63
CA ALA A 184 -3.91 23.28 -47.93
C ALA A 184 -5.42 23.02 -47.99
N VAL A 185 -6.13 23.25 -46.90
CA VAL A 185 -7.59 23.11 -46.79
C VAL A 185 -8.18 24.50 -46.60
N GLN A 186 -8.74 25.06 -47.64
CA GLN A 186 -9.52 26.32 -47.62
C GLN A 186 -10.98 26.02 -47.36
#